data_7bc3c0885a92909d830dfd008592058b
#
_entry.id   7bc3c0885a92909d830dfd008592058b
#
_cell.length_a   1.000
_cell.length_b   1.000
_cell.length_c   1.000
_cell.angle_alpha   90.00
_cell.angle_beta   90.00
_cell.angle_gamma   90.00
#
_symmetry.space_group_name_H-M   'P 1'
#
loop_
_entity.id
_entity.type
_entity.pdbx_description
1 polymer ?
#
loop_
_entity_poly.entity_id
_entity_poly.type
_entity_poly.pdbx_seq_one_letter_code
_entity_poly.pdbx_strand_id
1 'polypeptide(L)'
;YGFEGDPMPAAWDIWNSQIRYLGVGAMVVGGIWSLMTLFKPLINGIKASLEAVKKSKLATDIPTHEQDFPINYVGMALAVLLIPVYLLYFEIVNDVAIAALLAVVMMIFGFLFSAVAAYMAGIVGSSNNPISGVTIATILFSSLLLLSLLGKNSDVGASAAIMIGAVVCCAAAIGGDNLQDLKTGHIVGATPWKQQIMQIIGVLSAAVVLGLVLDILHTAYTIGSPTLSAPQATLMKSVADGVFTGNLPWTMVGFGAIIGVIIILIDLRQERIGSDFRVPILAVAVGIYLPIELTVPIFIGGMIAHFSDRSKATDTMKKKGLLMASGLITGEALVGILVAVPIFITGSKDWWPQFSGFQLIGIASFLGVIGWLYKSVTQKS
;
A
#
# COMPACT_ATOMS: atom_id res chain seq x y z
N TYR A 1 33.73 -7.85 -15.04
CA TYR A 1 33.71 -8.00 -13.58
C TYR A 1 34.28 -9.38 -13.25
N GLY A 2 35.58 -9.46 -12.86
CA GLY A 2 36.16 -10.67 -12.30
C GLY A 2 35.88 -10.67 -10.80
N PHE A 3 35.01 -11.55 -10.33
CA PHE A 3 34.77 -11.72 -8.92
C PHE A 3 35.72 -12.81 -8.39
N GLU A 4 36.70 -12.40 -7.60
CA GLU A 4 37.43 -13.30 -6.72
C GLU A 4 36.74 -13.24 -5.34
N GLY A 5 35.87 -14.21 -5.03
CA GLY A 5 35.20 -14.30 -3.73
C GLY A 5 33.77 -14.87 -3.79
N ASP A 6 33.03 -14.74 -2.69
CA ASP A 6 31.62 -15.16 -2.61
C ASP A 6 30.76 -14.29 -3.55
N PRO A 7 30.03 -14.89 -4.50
CA PRO A 7 29.21 -14.16 -5.47
C PRO A 7 27.98 -13.48 -4.86
N MET A 8 27.53 -13.87 -3.66
CA MET A 8 26.30 -13.37 -3.04
C MET A 8 26.34 -11.87 -2.69
N PRO A 9 27.40 -11.34 -2.01
CA PRO A 9 27.50 -9.90 -1.75
C PRO A 9 27.50 -9.07 -3.03
N ALA A 10 28.18 -9.54 -4.08
CA ALA A 10 28.24 -8.87 -5.35
C ALA A 10 26.88 -8.84 -6.09
N ALA A 11 26.12 -9.94 -6.02
CA ALA A 11 24.77 -10.00 -6.57
C ALA A 11 23.83 -9.03 -5.84
N TRP A 12 23.94 -8.93 -4.52
CA TRP A 12 23.20 -7.97 -3.70
C TRP A 12 23.53 -6.52 -4.04
N ASP A 13 24.81 -6.20 -4.24
CA ASP A 13 25.24 -4.86 -4.64
C ASP A 13 24.72 -4.47 -6.02
N ILE A 14 24.77 -5.36 -6.99
CA ILE A 14 24.22 -5.12 -8.33
C ILE A 14 22.71 -4.94 -8.26
N TRP A 15 22.01 -5.78 -7.48
CA TRP A 15 20.58 -5.64 -7.30
C TRP A 15 20.22 -4.31 -6.63
N ASN A 16 20.89 -3.93 -5.54
CA ASN A 16 20.64 -2.70 -4.79
C ASN A 16 20.96 -1.43 -5.59
N SER A 17 22.04 -1.44 -6.37
CA SER A 17 22.52 -0.26 -7.09
C SER A 17 21.91 -0.10 -8.49
N GLN A 18 21.41 -1.18 -9.09
CA GLN A 18 21.01 -1.18 -10.50
C GLN A 18 19.61 -1.79 -10.71
N ILE A 19 19.44 -3.09 -10.44
CA ILE A 19 18.26 -3.85 -10.89
C ILE A 19 16.97 -3.35 -10.23
N ARG A 20 16.97 -3.07 -8.93
CA ARG A 20 15.77 -2.55 -8.25
C ARG A 20 15.25 -1.24 -8.88
N TYR A 21 16.13 -0.45 -9.49
CA TYR A 21 15.74 0.81 -10.13
C TYR A 21 15.03 0.61 -11.49
N LEU A 22 15.15 -0.55 -12.11
CA LEU A 22 14.24 -0.96 -13.20
C LEU A 22 12.80 -1.06 -12.67
N GLY A 23 12.63 -1.71 -11.50
CA GLY A 23 11.33 -1.76 -10.82
C GLY A 23 10.79 -0.37 -10.49
N VAL A 24 11.63 0.53 -9.97
CA VAL A 24 11.26 1.94 -9.69
C VAL A 24 10.74 2.63 -10.93
N GLY A 25 11.47 2.56 -12.05
CA GLY A 25 11.03 3.16 -13.32
C GLY A 25 9.71 2.63 -13.83
N ALA A 26 9.52 1.31 -13.79
CA ALA A 26 8.26 0.67 -14.16
C ALA A 26 7.11 1.07 -13.23
N MET A 27 7.36 1.23 -11.91
CA MET A 27 6.35 1.67 -10.95
C MET A 27 5.94 3.13 -11.14
N VAL A 28 6.88 4.02 -11.45
CA VAL A 28 6.57 5.43 -11.75
C VAL A 28 5.62 5.52 -12.94
N VAL A 29 5.93 4.80 -14.03
CA VAL A 29 5.05 4.73 -15.20
C VAL A 29 3.70 4.10 -14.85
N GLY A 30 3.70 3.01 -14.07
CA GLY A 30 2.49 2.36 -13.57
C GLY A 30 1.64 3.27 -12.70
N GLY A 31 2.26 4.07 -11.82
CA GLY A 31 1.58 5.07 -10.99
C GLY A 31 0.92 6.17 -11.82
N ILE A 32 1.67 6.74 -12.79
CA ILE A 32 1.12 7.74 -13.73
C ILE A 32 -0.03 7.14 -14.56
N TRP A 33 0.16 5.92 -15.07
CA TRP A 33 -0.89 5.20 -15.80
C TRP A 33 -2.15 4.97 -14.96
N SER A 34 -1.99 4.55 -13.72
CA SER A 34 -3.10 4.39 -12.78
C SER A 34 -3.86 5.70 -12.56
N LEU A 35 -3.17 6.82 -12.40
CA LEU A 35 -3.81 8.13 -12.31
C LEU A 35 -4.59 8.50 -13.59
N MET A 36 -4.00 8.24 -14.76
CA MET A 36 -4.67 8.52 -16.03
C MET A 36 -5.95 7.68 -16.20
N THR A 37 -5.90 6.42 -15.82
CA THR A 37 -7.07 5.51 -15.88
C THR A 37 -8.14 5.89 -14.85
N LEU A 38 -7.74 6.43 -13.69
CA LEU A 38 -8.64 6.87 -12.63
C LEU A 38 -9.26 8.25 -12.86
N PHE A 39 -8.78 9.01 -13.83
CA PHE A 39 -9.25 10.39 -14.04
C PHE A 39 -10.75 10.47 -14.37
N LYS A 40 -11.26 9.55 -15.22
CA LYS A 40 -12.71 9.47 -15.51
C LYS A 40 -13.54 9.04 -14.29
N PRO A 41 -13.22 7.92 -13.61
CA PRO A 41 -13.85 7.55 -12.34
C PRO A 41 -13.85 8.68 -11.31
N LEU A 42 -12.75 9.42 -11.18
CA LEU A 42 -12.64 10.57 -10.29
C LEU A 42 -13.70 11.64 -10.58
N ILE A 43 -13.78 12.09 -11.84
CA ILE A 43 -14.76 13.10 -12.22
C ILE A 43 -16.20 12.59 -11.98
N ASN A 44 -16.46 11.32 -12.29
CA ASN A 44 -17.78 10.73 -12.09
C ASN A 44 -18.11 10.62 -10.60
N GLY A 45 -17.15 10.22 -9.75
CA GLY A 45 -17.30 10.17 -8.30
C GLY A 45 -17.61 11.54 -7.69
N ILE A 46 -16.88 12.59 -8.11
CA ILE A 46 -17.14 13.97 -7.66
C ILE A 46 -18.54 14.43 -8.08
N LYS A 47 -18.93 14.19 -9.33
CA LYS A 47 -20.29 14.54 -9.82
C LYS A 47 -21.37 13.81 -9.04
N ALA A 48 -21.23 12.50 -8.84
CA ALA A 48 -22.16 11.71 -8.07
C ALA A 48 -22.30 12.19 -6.61
N SER A 49 -21.18 12.56 -5.98
CA SER A 49 -21.18 13.12 -4.62
C SER A 49 -21.91 14.47 -4.55
N LEU A 50 -21.67 15.36 -5.52
CA LEU A 50 -22.36 16.65 -5.60
C LEU A 50 -23.88 16.49 -5.86
N GLU A 51 -24.27 15.54 -6.69
CA GLU A 51 -25.67 15.21 -6.93
C GLU A 51 -26.35 14.63 -5.68
N ALA A 52 -25.66 13.74 -4.95
CA ALA A 52 -26.15 13.18 -3.69
C ALA A 52 -26.40 14.27 -2.64
N VAL A 53 -25.47 15.24 -2.51
CA VAL A 53 -25.64 16.39 -1.60
C VAL A 53 -26.86 17.23 -1.99
N LYS A 54 -27.10 17.45 -3.31
CA LYS A 54 -28.29 18.19 -3.77
C LYS A 54 -29.58 17.43 -3.46
N LYS A 55 -29.62 16.11 -3.69
CA LYS A 55 -30.77 15.26 -3.41
C LYS A 55 -31.08 15.17 -1.91
N SER A 56 -30.05 15.04 -1.06
CA SER A 56 -30.18 14.99 0.40
C SER A 56 -30.81 16.25 0.98
N LYS A 57 -30.55 17.42 0.40
CA LYS A 57 -31.18 18.70 0.81
C LYS A 57 -32.67 18.80 0.44
N LEU A 58 -33.15 17.97 -0.47
CA LEU A 58 -34.54 18.01 -0.97
C LEU A 58 -35.40 16.89 -0.37
N ALA A 59 -34.80 15.87 0.24
CA ALA A 59 -35.52 14.74 0.83
C ALA A 59 -35.95 15.06 2.26
N THR A 60 -37.26 15.06 2.50
CA THR A 60 -37.88 15.30 3.82
C THR A 60 -37.94 14.05 4.69
N ASP A 61 -37.79 12.86 4.14
CA ASP A 61 -37.92 11.60 4.86
C ASP A 61 -36.87 10.59 4.33
N ILE A 62 -35.69 10.57 4.98
CA ILE A 62 -34.61 9.67 4.62
C ILE A 62 -34.66 8.44 5.53
N PRO A 63 -34.77 7.19 5.01
CA PRO A 63 -34.74 5.98 5.79
C PRO A 63 -33.51 5.91 6.71
N THR A 64 -33.64 5.33 7.88
CA THR A 64 -32.54 5.27 8.88
C THR A 64 -31.25 4.60 8.35
N HIS A 65 -31.39 3.64 7.45
CA HIS A 65 -30.28 2.92 6.82
C HIS A 65 -29.63 3.69 5.65
N GLU A 66 -30.09 4.91 5.34
CA GLU A 66 -29.53 5.83 4.35
C GLU A 66 -29.12 7.16 4.96
N GLN A 67 -29.21 7.32 6.29
CA GLN A 67 -28.81 8.56 6.97
C GLN A 67 -27.30 8.62 7.16
N ASP A 68 -26.64 9.41 6.34
CA ASP A 68 -25.21 9.69 6.43
C ASP A 68 -24.88 10.81 7.43
N PHE A 69 -23.61 10.91 7.79
CA PHE A 69 -23.09 11.99 8.61
C PHE A 69 -23.26 13.33 7.89
N PRO A 70 -23.83 14.37 8.54
CA PRO A 70 -24.12 15.63 7.85
C PRO A 70 -22.87 16.28 7.30
N ILE A 71 -22.90 16.66 6.02
CA ILE A 71 -21.73 17.20 5.26
C ILE A 71 -21.14 18.47 5.91
N ASN A 72 -21.95 19.27 6.60
CA ASN A 72 -21.48 20.46 7.30
C ASN A 72 -20.47 20.14 8.41
N TYR A 73 -20.72 19.05 9.18
CA TYR A 73 -19.79 18.59 10.21
C TYR A 73 -18.52 18.00 9.60
N VAL A 74 -18.61 17.33 8.43
CA VAL A 74 -17.45 16.86 7.69
C VAL A 74 -16.56 18.03 7.27
N GLY A 75 -17.15 19.09 6.69
CA GLY A 75 -16.41 20.28 6.31
C GLY A 75 -15.74 20.98 7.51
N MET A 76 -16.45 21.06 8.65
CA MET A 76 -15.89 21.62 9.88
C MET A 76 -14.74 20.73 10.44
N ALA A 77 -14.90 19.42 10.43
CA ALA A 77 -13.84 18.51 10.86
C ALA A 77 -12.59 18.61 10.00
N LEU A 78 -12.75 18.72 8.67
CA LEU A 78 -11.63 18.95 7.75
C LEU A 78 -10.92 20.28 8.02
N ALA A 79 -11.67 21.35 8.29
CA ALA A 79 -11.09 22.66 8.66
C ALA A 79 -10.30 22.59 9.98
N VAL A 80 -10.82 21.86 10.98
CA VAL A 80 -10.12 21.63 12.25
C VAL A 80 -8.87 20.78 12.07
N LEU A 81 -8.93 19.74 11.23
CA LEU A 81 -7.78 18.88 10.92
C LEU A 81 -6.65 19.62 10.20
N LEU A 82 -6.92 20.72 9.54
CA LEU A 82 -5.88 21.54 8.91
C LEU A 82 -4.86 22.06 9.95
N ILE A 83 -5.30 22.30 11.18
CA ILE A 83 -4.42 22.82 12.27
C ILE A 83 -3.33 21.80 12.64
N PRO A 84 -3.64 20.56 13.09
CA PRO A 84 -2.60 19.60 13.44
C PRO A 84 -1.73 19.20 12.24
N VAL A 85 -2.29 19.19 11.03
CA VAL A 85 -1.52 18.93 9.80
C VAL A 85 -0.54 20.06 9.52
N TYR A 86 -0.96 21.30 9.66
CA TYR A 86 -0.07 22.45 9.55
C TYR A 86 1.05 22.40 10.57
N LEU A 87 0.75 22.10 11.84
CA LEU A 87 1.74 21.99 12.90
C LEU A 87 2.77 20.89 12.60
N LEU A 88 2.32 19.74 12.09
CA LEU A 88 3.18 18.65 11.66
C LEU A 88 4.18 19.10 10.58
N TYR A 89 3.71 19.80 9.53
CA TYR A 89 4.61 20.28 8.48
C TYR A 89 5.49 21.42 8.95
N PHE A 90 5.01 22.27 9.84
CA PHE A 90 5.82 23.33 10.41
C PHE A 90 7.00 22.76 11.20
N GLU A 91 6.81 21.70 11.97
CA GLU A 91 7.88 21.01 12.69
C GLU A 91 8.91 20.37 11.74
N ILE A 92 8.47 19.85 10.59
CA ILE A 92 9.36 19.24 9.61
C ILE A 92 10.16 20.27 8.82
N VAL A 93 9.51 21.34 8.34
CA VAL A 93 10.10 22.28 7.36
C VAL A 93 10.63 23.55 8.01
N ASN A 94 10.15 23.91 9.21
CA ASN A 94 10.47 25.15 9.93
C ASN A 94 10.23 26.44 9.12
N ASP A 95 9.29 26.41 8.15
CA ASP A 95 8.86 27.57 7.36
C ASP A 95 7.33 27.68 7.34
N VAL A 96 6.82 28.81 7.79
CA VAL A 96 5.36 29.09 7.94
C VAL A 96 4.64 28.97 6.62
N ALA A 97 5.19 29.55 5.55
CA ALA A 97 4.52 29.62 4.26
C ALA A 97 4.52 28.24 3.55
N ILE A 98 5.65 27.58 3.59
CA ILE A 98 5.79 26.23 3.00
C ILE A 98 4.94 25.23 3.78
N ALA A 99 4.96 25.23 5.11
CA ALA A 99 4.11 24.38 5.92
C ALA A 99 2.60 24.57 5.63
N ALA A 100 2.16 25.82 5.52
CA ALA A 100 0.78 26.11 5.16
C ALA A 100 0.41 25.59 3.77
N LEU A 101 1.29 25.77 2.78
CA LEU A 101 1.09 25.25 1.43
C LEU A 101 1.01 23.71 1.43
N LEU A 102 1.92 23.03 2.12
CA LEU A 102 1.95 21.57 2.21
C LEU A 102 0.69 21.03 2.90
N ALA A 103 0.23 21.67 3.96
CA ALA A 103 -1.00 21.29 4.65
C ALA A 103 -2.21 21.37 3.71
N VAL A 104 -2.33 22.44 2.92
CA VAL A 104 -3.39 22.60 1.93
C VAL A 104 -3.28 21.57 0.82
N VAL A 105 -2.09 21.35 0.26
CA VAL A 105 -1.85 20.35 -0.79
C VAL A 105 -2.22 18.95 -0.28
N MET A 106 -1.80 18.59 0.93
CA MET A 106 -2.12 17.30 1.54
C MET A 106 -3.62 17.13 1.75
N MET A 107 -4.32 18.15 2.24
CA MET A 107 -5.78 18.11 2.41
C MET A 107 -6.52 17.92 1.10
N ILE A 108 -6.12 18.65 0.05
CA ILE A 108 -6.71 18.51 -1.30
C ILE A 108 -6.47 17.10 -1.85
N PHE A 109 -5.24 16.59 -1.79
CA PHE A 109 -4.91 15.28 -2.31
C PHE A 109 -5.54 14.17 -1.47
N GLY A 110 -5.51 14.30 -0.14
CA GLY A 110 -6.18 13.36 0.76
C GLY A 110 -7.66 13.22 0.44
N PHE A 111 -8.36 14.34 0.28
CA PHE A 111 -9.77 14.36 -0.09
C PHE A 111 -10.02 13.74 -1.48
N LEU A 112 -9.30 14.21 -2.51
CA LEU A 112 -9.48 13.73 -3.87
C LEU A 112 -9.20 12.24 -4.01
N PHE A 113 -8.08 11.79 -3.48
CA PHE A 113 -7.68 10.39 -3.63
C PHE A 113 -8.46 9.44 -2.71
N SER A 114 -8.91 9.90 -1.55
CA SER A 114 -9.86 9.14 -0.73
C SER A 114 -11.20 8.96 -1.46
N ALA A 115 -11.72 10.00 -2.09
CA ALA A 115 -12.95 9.91 -2.88
C ALA A 115 -12.81 8.97 -4.09
N VAL A 116 -11.64 8.99 -4.78
CA VAL A 116 -11.34 8.05 -5.87
C VAL A 116 -11.28 6.63 -5.37
N ALA A 117 -10.54 6.41 -4.30
CA ALA A 117 -10.36 5.08 -3.70
C ALA A 117 -11.69 4.50 -3.26
N ALA A 118 -12.52 5.29 -2.58
CA ALA A 118 -13.86 4.92 -2.17
C ALA A 118 -14.74 4.58 -3.39
N TYR A 119 -14.77 5.42 -4.42
CA TYR A 119 -15.53 5.16 -5.62
C TYR A 119 -15.10 3.86 -6.33
N MET A 120 -13.79 3.63 -6.45
CA MET A 120 -13.25 2.41 -7.05
C MET A 120 -13.57 1.18 -6.21
N ALA A 121 -13.42 1.25 -4.89
CA ALA A 121 -13.78 0.15 -4.00
C ALA A 121 -15.26 -0.22 -4.11
N GLY A 122 -16.13 0.76 -4.33
CA GLY A 122 -17.56 0.53 -4.56
C GLY A 122 -17.87 -0.21 -5.87
N ILE A 123 -17.03 -0.05 -6.90
CA ILE A 123 -17.25 -0.69 -8.22
C ILE A 123 -16.54 -2.05 -8.32
N VAL A 124 -15.25 -2.10 -7.93
CA VAL A 124 -14.39 -3.27 -8.21
C VAL A 124 -13.99 -4.04 -6.94
N GLY A 125 -14.42 -3.59 -5.78
CA GLY A 125 -14.05 -4.14 -4.48
C GLY A 125 -12.78 -3.52 -3.91
N SER A 126 -12.65 -3.52 -2.58
CA SER A 126 -11.53 -2.89 -1.87
C SER A 126 -10.18 -3.55 -2.16
N SER A 127 -10.15 -4.84 -2.48
CA SER A 127 -8.92 -5.56 -2.85
C SER A 127 -8.25 -5.01 -4.12
N ASN A 128 -9.01 -4.32 -4.97
CA ASN A 128 -8.52 -3.71 -6.21
C ASN A 128 -8.36 -2.17 -6.09
N ASN A 129 -8.39 -1.65 -4.87
CA ASN A 129 -8.17 -0.22 -4.62
C ASN A 129 -6.73 0.17 -5.03
N PRO A 130 -6.55 1.19 -5.90
CA PRO A 130 -5.25 1.54 -6.47
C PRO A 130 -4.36 2.37 -5.52
N ILE A 131 -4.27 1.98 -4.24
CA ILE A 131 -3.56 2.71 -3.18
C ILE A 131 -2.10 2.97 -3.55
N SER A 132 -1.39 1.95 -4.03
CA SER A 132 0.03 2.07 -4.39
C SER A 132 0.27 3.08 -5.51
N GLY A 133 -0.58 3.07 -6.55
CA GLY A 133 -0.48 4.02 -7.67
C GLY A 133 -0.70 5.47 -7.22
N VAL A 134 -1.73 5.69 -6.42
CA VAL A 134 -2.05 6.99 -5.82
C VAL A 134 -0.90 7.50 -4.95
N THR A 135 -0.34 6.64 -4.11
CA THR A 135 0.75 7.00 -3.18
C THR A 135 2.03 7.37 -3.93
N ILE A 136 2.44 6.57 -4.93
CA ILE A 136 3.64 6.86 -5.75
C ILE A 136 3.49 8.21 -6.45
N ALA A 137 2.33 8.43 -7.07
CA ALA A 137 2.06 9.67 -7.78
C ALA A 137 2.04 10.88 -6.85
N THR A 138 1.45 10.74 -5.66
CA THR A 138 1.45 11.79 -4.64
C THR A 138 2.87 12.12 -4.19
N ILE A 139 3.69 11.12 -3.88
CA ILE A 139 5.08 11.34 -3.45
C ILE A 139 5.89 11.98 -4.57
N LEU A 140 5.76 11.51 -5.80
CA LEU A 140 6.46 12.09 -6.94
C LEU A 140 6.07 13.56 -7.16
N PHE A 141 4.77 13.86 -7.16
CA PHE A 141 4.29 15.23 -7.31
C PHE A 141 4.77 16.12 -6.16
N SER A 142 4.62 15.65 -4.91
CA SER A 142 5.04 16.40 -3.72
C SER A 142 6.55 16.62 -3.70
N SER A 143 7.34 15.62 -4.11
CA SER A 143 8.80 15.75 -4.23
C SER A 143 9.19 16.79 -5.27
N LEU A 144 8.56 16.79 -6.44
CA LEU A 144 8.81 17.81 -7.49
C LEU A 144 8.39 19.21 -7.05
N LEU A 145 7.24 19.34 -6.37
CA LEU A 145 6.78 20.59 -5.79
C LEU A 145 7.79 21.13 -4.76
N LEU A 146 8.18 20.29 -3.81
CA LEU A 146 9.15 20.64 -2.76
C LEU A 146 10.55 20.91 -3.32
N LEU A 147 10.97 20.19 -4.35
CA LEU A 147 12.22 20.47 -5.05
C LEU A 147 12.22 21.88 -5.64
N SER A 148 11.10 22.34 -6.16
CA SER A 148 10.97 23.70 -6.70
C SER A 148 10.95 24.80 -5.62
N LEU A 149 10.53 24.46 -4.39
CA LEU A 149 10.43 25.39 -3.26
C LEU A 149 11.69 25.40 -2.40
N LEU A 150 12.23 24.24 -2.08
CA LEU A 150 13.36 24.06 -1.16
C LEU A 150 14.70 23.90 -1.87
N GLY A 151 14.69 23.66 -3.18
CA GLY A 151 15.89 23.40 -3.97
C GLY A 151 16.44 21.99 -3.83
N LYS A 152 17.55 21.73 -4.56
CA LYS A 152 18.28 20.46 -4.51
C LYS A 152 19.03 20.32 -3.18
N ASN A 153 19.18 19.07 -2.74
CA ASN A 153 19.89 18.70 -1.50
C ASN A 153 19.23 19.23 -0.21
N SER A 154 17.90 19.42 -0.23
CA SER A 154 17.18 19.73 1.01
C SER A 154 17.09 18.48 1.89
N ASP A 155 17.62 18.54 3.11
CA ASP A 155 17.57 17.43 4.08
C ASP A 155 16.15 17.07 4.53
N VAL A 156 15.22 18.02 4.43
CA VAL A 156 13.82 17.87 4.88
C VAL A 156 12.84 17.59 3.73
N GLY A 157 13.24 17.87 2.48
CA GLY A 157 12.34 17.80 1.34
C GLY A 157 11.79 16.40 1.09
N ALA A 158 12.65 15.38 1.11
CA ALA A 158 12.25 13.99 0.92
C ALA A 158 11.32 13.52 2.06
N SER A 159 11.64 13.84 3.30
CA SER A 159 10.83 13.49 4.47
C SER A 159 9.45 14.12 4.42
N ALA A 160 9.35 15.41 4.06
CA ALA A 160 8.09 16.12 3.89
C ALA A 160 7.23 15.51 2.77
N ALA A 161 7.84 15.16 1.63
CA ALA A 161 7.14 14.50 0.52
C ALA A 161 6.60 13.12 0.91
N ILE A 162 7.39 12.32 1.62
CA ILE A 162 6.99 11.00 2.12
C ILE A 162 5.82 11.15 3.11
N MET A 163 5.86 12.16 3.98
CA MET A 163 4.77 12.41 4.94
C MET A 163 3.45 12.75 4.23
N ILE A 164 3.49 13.58 3.17
CA ILE A 164 2.29 13.84 2.33
C ILE A 164 1.78 12.52 1.74
N GLY A 165 2.67 11.74 1.15
CA GLY A 165 2.32 10.44 0.57
C GLY A 165 1.73 9.46 1.60
N ALA A 166 2.28 9.43 2.82
CA ALA A 166 1.79 8.58 3.89
C ALA A 166 0.36 8.93 4.32
N VAL A 167 0.06 10.21 4.55
CA VAL A 167 -1.28 10.66 4.93
C VAL A 167 -2.29 10.42 3.80
N VAL A 168 -1.92 10.72 2.55
CA VAL A 168 -2.78 10.47 1.38
C VAL A 168 -3.00 8.97 1.17
N CYS A 169 -1.98 8.14 1.40
CA CYS A 169 -2.08 6.68 1.37
C CYS A 169 -3.11 6.17 2.40
N CYS A 170 -3.00 6.63 3.65
CA CYS A 170 -3.95 6.27 4.71
C CYS A 170 -5.38 6.72 4.35
N ALA A 171 -5.55 7.95 3.85
CA ALA A 171 -6.84 8.47 3.45
C ALA A 171 -7.47 7.66 2.29
N ALA A 172 -6.66 7.25 1.31
CA ALA A 172 -7.11 6.42 0.20
C ALA A 172 -7.45 4.99 0.65
N ALA A 173 -6.66 4.40 1.55
CA ALA A 173 -6.91 3.07 2.08
C ALA A 173 -8.22 3.04 2.88
N ILE A 174 -8.35 3.93 3.87
CA ILE A 174 -9.53 3.98 4.74
C ILE A 174 -10.82 4.31 3.95
N GLY A 175 -10.72 5.10 2.88
CA GLY A 175 -11.85 5.38 2.00
C GLY A 175 -12.44 4.11 1.37
N GLY A 176 -11.59 3.15 0.97
CA GLY A 176 -12.01 1.85 0.47
C GLY A 176 -12.59 0.95 1.57
N ASP A 177 -11.92 0.89 2.71
CA ASP A 177 -12.31 0.03 3.84
C ASP A 177 -13.64 0.47 4.45
N ASN A 178 -13.85 1.78 4.58
CA ASN A 178 -15.12 2.34 5.07
C ASN A 178 -16.31 1.92 4.21
N LEU A 179 -16.16 1.80 2.90
CA LEU A 179 -17.25 1.35 2.03
C LEU A 179 -17.63 -0.10 2.27
N GLN A 180 -16.70 -0.98 2.63
CA GLN A 180 -17.03 -2.36 3.00
C GLN A 180 -17.83 -2.41 4.29
N ASP A 181 -17.44 -1.65 5.30
CA ASP A 181 -18.15 -1.55 6.55
C ASP A 181 -19.56 -0.98 6.35
N LEU A 182 -19.69 0.12 5.60
CA LEU A 182 -20.97 0.74 5.31
C LEU A 182 -21.88 -0.19 4.50
N LYS A 183 -21.31 -0.96 3.56
CA LYS A 183 -22.08 -1.96 2.82
C LYS A 183 -22.57 -3.09 3.70
N THR A 184 -21.75 -3.58 4.62
CA THR A 184 -22.13 -4.57 5.61
C THR A 184 -23.24 -4.03 6.51
N GLY A 185 -23.11 -2.79 6.99
CA GLY A 185 -24.11 -2.11 7.77
C GLY A 185 -25.45 -1.94 7.05
N HIS A 186 -25.40 -1.58 5.77
CA HIS A 186 -26.60 -1.48 4.94
C HIS A 186 -27.34 -2.82 4.85
N ILE A 187 -26.62 -3.93 4.70
CA ILE A 187 -27.21 -5.27 4.62
C ILE A 187 -27.90 -5.67 5.95
N VAL A 188 -27.32 -5.30 7.09
CA VAL A 188 -27.91 -5.61 8.43
C VAL A 188 -28.84 -4.51 8.94
N GLY A 189 -29.09 -3.45 8.18
CA GLY A 189 -30.00 -2.36 8.54
C GLY A 189 -29.42 -1.35 9.55
N ALA A 190 -28.09 -1.25 9.65
CA ALA A 190 -27.41 -0.27 10.50
C ALA A 190 -27.50 1.15 9.92
N THR A 191 -27.43 2.15 10.79
CA THR A 191 -27.45 3.56 10.42
C THR A 191 -26.04 4.03 10.02
N PRO A 192 -25.78 4.52 8.80
CA PRO A 192 -24.44 4.87 8.31
C PRO A 192 -23.69 5.87 9.20
N TRP A 193 -24.31 6.96 9.61
CA TRP A 193 -23.62 7.96 10.43
C TRP A 193 -23.12 7.41 11.78
N LYS A 194 -23.83 6.43 12.37
CA LYS A 194 -23.39 5.78 13.61
C LYS A 194 -22.15 4.91 13.35
N GLN A 195 -22.12 4.19 12.23
CA GLN A 195 -20.95 3.42 11.82
C GLN A 195 -19.75 4.33 11.58
N GLN A 196 -19.93 5.44 10.87
CA GLN A 196 -18.88 6.42 10.60
C GLN A 196 -18.26 6.97 11.89
N ILE A 197 -19.08 7.27 12.93
CA ILE A 197 -18.55 7.66 14.25
C ILE A 197 -17.73 6.53 14.88
N MET A 198 -18.21 5.29 14.83
CA MET A 198 -17.49 4.15 15.39
C MET A 198 -16.15 3.91 14.65
N GLN A 199 -16.12 4.10 13.34
CA GLN A 199 -14.89 4.04 12.55
C GLN A 199 -13.87 5.11 13.00
N ILE A 200 -14.33 6.35 13.24
CA ILE A 200 -13.44 7.42 13.76
C ILE A 200 -12.89 7.03 15.13
N ILE A 201 -13.70 6.52 16.04
CA ILE A 201 -13.26 6.07 17.37
C ILE A 201 -12.25 4.91 17.23
N GLY A 202 -12.51 3.96 16.32
CA GLY A 202 -11.60 2.85 16.01
C GLY A 202 -10.25 3.33 15.52
N VAL A 203 -10.22 4.27 14.57
CA VAL A 203 -8.98 4.88 14.05
C VAL A 203 -8.21 5.60 15.15
N LEU A 204 -8.87 6.40 15.97
CA LEU A 204 -8.22 7.10 17.08
C LEU A 204 -7.63 6.14 18.10
N SER A 205 -8.33 5.07 18.46
CA SER A 205 -7.83 4.05 19.38
C SER A 205 -6.62 3.30 18.81
N ALA A 206 -6.65 2.95 17.53
CA ALA A 206 -5.53 2.30 16.85
C ALA A 206 -4.30 3.23 16.74
N ALA A 207 -4.51 4.52 16.44
CA ALA A 207 -3.44 5.49 16.29
C ALA A 207 -2.59 5.63 17.57
N VAL A 208 -3.19 5.53 18.75
CA VAL A 208 -2.46 5.57 20.04
C VAL A 208 -1.48 4.39 20.18
N VAL A 209 -1.85 3.21 19.66
CA VAL A 209 -1.05 1.99 19.82
C VAL A 209 -0.04 1.81 18.67
N LEU A 210 -0.38 2.25 17.45
CA LEU A 210 0.44 2.02 16.26
C LEU A 210 1.84 2.63 16.36
N GLY A 211 1.98 3.83 16.93
CA GLY A 211 3.28 4.46 17.13
C GLY A 211 4.21 3.61 18.00
N LEU A 212 3.70 3.08 19.11
CA LEU A 212 4.44 2.19 20.00
C LEU A 212 4.84 0.89 19.29
N VAL A 213 3.92 0.29 18.54
CA VAL A 213 4.20 -0.96 17.79
C VAL A 213 5.30 -0.75 16.75
N LEU A 214 5.26 0.37 16.02
CA LEU A 214 6.29 0.71 15.04
C LEU A 214 7.66 0.94 15.70
N ASP A 215 7.70 1.59 16.85
CA ASP A 215 8.94 1.80 17.62
C ASP A 215 9.53 0.48 18.11
N ILE A 216 8.70 -0.41 18.65
CA ILE A 216 9.10 -1.77 19.05
C ILE A 216 9.69 -2.54 17.86
N LEU A 217 9.00 -2.54 16.72
CA LEU A 217 9.45 -3.25 15.51
C LEU A 217 10.74 -2.65 14.95
N HIS A 218 10.85 -1.33 14.95
CA HIS A 218 12.05 -0.65 14.46
C HIS A 218 13.26 -0.93 15.33
N THR A 219 13.09 -0.88 16.65
CA THR A 219 14.14 -1.16 17.63
C THR A 219 14.57 -2.63 17.58
N ALA A 220 13.61 -3.56 17.47
CA ALA A 220 13.92 -4.99 17.46
C ALA A 220 14.56 -5.47 16.14
N TYR A 221 14.05 -4.99 15.00
CA TYR A 221 14.40 -5.55 13.69
C TYR A 221 14.96 -4.54 12.71
N THR A 222 14.84 -3.24 12.96
CA THR A 222 15.16 -2.15 12.04
C THR A 222 14.32 -2.24 10.75
N ILE A 223 13.20 -1.52 10.70
CA ILE A 223 12.29 -1.50 9.54
C ILE A 223 13.07 -1.11 8.26
N GLY A 224 12.92 -1.89 7.21
CA GLY A 224 13.65 -1.74 5.95
C GLY A 224 14.94 -2.54 5.85
N SER A 225 15.34 -3.26 6.94
CA SER A 225 16.47 -4.19 6.94
C SER A 225 16.08 -5.54 6.29
N PRO A 226 17.06 -6.42 6.00
CA PRO A 226 16.76 -7.78 5.52
C PRO A 226 15.91 -8.61 6.49
N THR A 227 15.97 -8.32 7.81
CA THR A 227 15.18 -9.04 8.84
C THR A 227 13.73 -8.56 8.91
N LEU A 228 13.47 -7.30 8.59
CA LEU A 228 12.12 -6.73 8.50
C LEU A 228 12.05 -5.86 7.25
N SER A 229 11.96 -6.50 6.11
CA SER A 229 11.87 -5.82 4.83
C SER A 229 10.55 -5.04 4.74
N ALA A 230 10.65 -3.77 4.33
CA ALA A 230 9.50 -2.91 4.07
C ALA A 230 9.57 -2.43 2.61
N PRO A 231 9.31 -3.32 1.63
CA PRO A 231 9.62 -3.04 0.22
C PRO A 231 8.90 -1.81 -0.31
N GLN A 232 7.62 -1.64 0.02
CA GLN A 232 6.82 -0.48 -0.40
C GLN A 232 7.34 0.82 0.20
N ALA A 233 7.60 0.84 1.51
CA ALA A 233 8.13 2.03 2.18
C ALA A 233 9.54 2.39 1.65
N THR A 234 10.39 1.40 1.44
CA THR A 234 11.73 1.59 0.86
C THR A 234 11.66 2.12 -0.57
N LEU A 235 10.69 1.65 -1.37
CA LEU A 235 10.41 2.19 -2.70
C LEU A 235 10.02 3.68 -2.62
N MET A 236 9.05 4.02 -1.77
CA MET A 236 8.57 5.40 -1.60
C MET A 236 9.71 6.33 -1.19
N LYS A 237 10.56 5.87 -0.25
CA LYS A 237 11.78 6.58 0.12
C LYS A 237 12.72 6.76 -1.07
N SER A 238 12.97 5.71 -1.85
CA SER A 238 13.86 5.77 -3.03
C SER A 238 13.36 6.74 -4.09
N VAL A 239 12.05 6.83 -4.30
CA VAL A 239 11.45 7.80 -5.24
C VAL A 239 11.65 9.24 -4.73
N ALA A 240 11.37 9.50 -3.46
CA ALA A 240 11.54 10.82 -2.87
C ALA A 240 13.03 11.25 -2.88
N ASP A 241 13.91 10.43 -2.31
CA ASP A 241 15.35 10.70 -2.25
C ASP A 241 15.93 10.95 -3.64
N GLY A 242 15.51 10.18 -4.62
CA GLY A 242 15.98 10.29 -5.97
C GLY A 242 15.66 11.60 -6.66
N VAL A 243 14.52 12.20 -6.34
CA VAL A 243 14.16 13.53 -6.85
C VAL A 243 15.07 14.61 -6.27
N PHE A 244 15.41 14.53 -4.96
CA PHE A 244 16.21 15.56 -4.29
C PHE A 244 17.71 15.43 -4.52
N THR A 245 18.24 14.21 -4.45
CA THR A 245 19.70 13.98 -4.57
C THR A 245 20.19 13.99 -6.00
N GLY A 246 19.32 13.74 -6.98
CA GLY A 246 19.68 13.58 -8.39
C GLY A 246 20.57 12.35 -8.68
N ASN A 247 20.91 11.55 -7.67
CA ASN A 247 21.82 10.40 -7.74
C ASN A 247 21.12 9.09 -8.15
N LEU A 248 19.92 9.18 -8.72
CA LEU A 248 19.28 7.98 -9.29
C LEU A 248 20.08 7.47 -10.49
N PRO A 249 20.21 6.16 -10.66
CA PRO A 249 20.72 5.58 -11.90
C PRO A 249 19.66 5.76 -13.00
N TRP A 250 19.55 6.97 -13.53
CA TRP A 250 18.52 7.38 -14.50
C TRP A 250 18.45 6.46 -15.72
N THR A 251 19.58 5.85 -16.09
CA THR A 251 19.62 4.86 -17.17
C THR A 251 18.76 3.64 -16.82
N MET A 252 18.87 3.11 -15.59
CA MET A 252 18.08 1.97 -15.14
C MET A 252 16.61 2.35 -14.92
N VAL A 253 16.36 3.52 -14.36
CA VAL A 253 15.00 4.06 -14.24
C VAL A 253 14.36 4.24 -15.61
N GLY A 254 15.11 4.74 -16.61
CA GLY A 254 14.65 4.89 -17.99
C GLY A 254 14.32 3.55 -18.65
N PHE A 255 15.19 2.54 -18.51
CA PHE A 255 14.88 1.20 -19.00
C PHE A 255 13.66 0.59 -18.30
N GLY A 256 13.54 0.79 -16.99
CA GLY A 256 12.35 0.39 -16.24
C GLY A 256 11.07 1.06 -16.72
N ALA A 257 11.14 2.35 -17.04
CA ALA A 257 10.02 3.09 -17.61
C ALA A 257 9.60 2.53 -18.99
N ILE A 258 10.56 2.20 -19.85
CA ILE A 258 10.29 1.56 -21.16
C ILE A 258 9.62 0.20 -20.95
N ILE A 259 10.15 -0.63 -20.04
CA ILE A 259 9.53 -1.92 -19.68
C ILE A 259 8.09 -1.68 -19.19
N GLY A 260 7.87 -0.69 -18.34
CA GLY A 260 6.55 -0.33 -17.84
C GLY A 260 5.56 0.00 -18.97
N VAL A 261 5.97 0.81 -19.95
CA VAL A 261 5.13 1.12 -21.12
C VAL A 261 4.83 -0.13 -21.93
N ILE A 262 5.81 -0.99 -22.15
CA ILE A 262 5.60 -2.26 -22.90
C ILE A 262 4.58 -3.14 -22.17
N ILE A 263 4.69 -3.29 -20.85
CA ILE A 263 3.76 -4.08 -20.04
C ILE A 263 2.34 -3.51 -20.12
N ILE A 264 2.18 -2.19 -20.03
CA ILE A 264 0.87 -1.52 -20.19
C ILE A 264 0.28 -1.83 -21.57
N LEU A 265 1.07 -1.76 -22.64
CA LEU A 265 0.59 -2.08 -23.97
C LEU A 265 0.16 -3.55 -24.11
N ILE A 266 0.90 -4.48 -23.49
CA ILE A 266 0.53 -5.90 -23.42
C ILE A 266 -0.78 -6.07 -22.65
N ASP A 267 -0.93 -5.45 -21.48
CA ASP A 267 -2.14 -5.54 -20.66
C ASP A 267 -3.37 -5.00 -21.40
N LEU A 268 -3.24 -3.83 -22.05
CA LEU A 268 -4.30 -3.25 -22.89
C LEU A 268 -4.69 -4.17 -24.07
N ARG A 269 -3.72 -4.86 -24.66
CA ARG A 269 -4.00 -5.84 -25.70
C ARG A 269 -4.78 -7.02 -25.13
N GLN A 270 -4.38 -7.56 -23.99
CA GLN A 270 -5.08 -8.66 -23.33
C GLN A 270 -6.53 -8.27 -22.99
N GLU A 271 -6.73 -7.06 -22.49
CA GLU A 271 -8.07 -6.53 -22.23
C GLU A 271 -8.95 -6.48 -23.50
N ARG A 272 -8.40 -5.97 -24.61
CA ARG A 272 -9.13 -5.85 -25.88
C ARG A 272 -9.53 -7.19 -26.48
N ILE A 273 -8.75 -8.24 -26.30
CA ILE A 273 -9.07 -9.60 -26.77
C ILE A 273 -9.95 -10.39 -25.79
N GLY A 274 -10.34 -9.76 -24.65
CA GLY A 274 -11.17 -10.41 -23.64
C GLY A 274 -10.49 -11.58 -22.92
N SER A 275 -9.14 -11.52 -22.77
CA SER A 275 -8.38 -12.56 -22.09
C SER A 275 -8.61 -12.50 -20.59
N ASP A 276 -8.81 -13.66 -19.96
CA ASP A 276 -8.82 -13.80 -18.49
C ASP A 276 -7.45 -13.55 -17.87
N PHE A 277 -6.37 -13.65 -18.67
CA PHE A 277 -5.01 -13.38 -18.23
C PHE A 277 -4.68 -11.90 -18.41
N ARG A 278 -4.41 -11.22 -17.29
CA ARG A 278 -4.01 -9.80 -17.26
C ARG A 278 -2.57 -9.68 -16.74
N VAL A 279 -1.91 -8.62 -17.15
CA VAL A 279 -0.53 -8.32 -16.76
C VAL A 279 -0.45 -6.93 -16.11
N PRO A 280 -0.94 -6.76 -14.86
CA PRO A 280 -0.95 -5.46 -14.20
C PRO A 280 0.46 -4.92 -14.02
N ILE A 281 0.72 -3.72 -14.54
CA ILE A 281 2.05 -3.09 -14.51
C ILE A 281 2.64 -3.01 -13.10
N LEU A 282 1.84 -2.64 -12.10
CA LEU A 282 2.34 -2.51 -10.73
C LEU A 282 2.76 -3.87 -10.15
N ALA A 283 2.07 -4.96 -10.46
CA ALA A 283 2.46 -6.30 -10.02
C ALA A 283 3.79 -6.73 -10.63
N VAL A 284 3.99 -6.50 -11.94
CA VAL A 284 5.26 -6.79 -12.61
C VAL A 284 6.39 -5.91 -12.07
N ALA A 285 6.14 -4.63 -11.89
CA ALA A 285 7.12 -3.69 -11.37
C ALA A 285 7.56 -4.02 -9.94
N VAL A 286 6.61 -4.42 -9.07
CA VAL A 286 6.91 -4.92 -7.72
C VAL A 286 7.74 -6.21 -7.80
N GLY A 287 7.42 -7.13 -8.70
CA GLY A 287 8.18 -8.36 -8.89
C GLY A 287 9.63 -8.12 -9.32
N ILE A 288 9.90 -7.08 -10.13
CA ILE A 288 11.26 -6.66 -10.49
C ILE A 288 11.97 -6.00 -9.30
N TYR A 289 11.24 -5.22 -8.51
CA TYR A 289 11.77 -4.45 -7.38
C TYR A 289 12.08 -5.30 -6.16
N LEU A 290 11.27 -6.33 -5.88
CA LEU A 290 11.44 -7.18 -4.71
C LEU A 290 12.70 -8.07 -4.85
N PRO A 291 13.42 -8.31 -3.74
CA PRO A 291 14.50 -9.29 -3.73
C PRO A 291 13.96 -10.71 -3.96
N ILE A 292 14.84 -11.58 -4.42
CA ILE A 292 14.49 -12.96 -4.84
C ILE A 292 13.87 -13.78 -3.71
N GLU A 293 14.26 -13.53 -2.48
CA GLU A 293 13.76 -14.21 -1.27
C GLU A 293 12.26 -13.98 -1.06
N LEU A 294 11.74 -12.84 -1.53
CA LEU A 294 10.32 -12.51 -1.45
C LEU A 294 9.56 -12.91 -2.72
N THR A 295 10.19 -12.83 -3.88
CA THR A 295 9.51 -13.14 -5.16
C THR A 295 9.32 -14.64 -5.37
N VAL A 296 10.25 -15.47 -4.93
CA VAL A 296 10.15 -16.94 -5.10
C VAL A 296 8.96 -17.53 -4.34
N PRO A 297 8.73 -17.25 -3.04
CA PRO A 297 7.55 -17.74 -2.35
C PRO A 297 6.22 -17.23 -2.96
N ILE A 298 6.18 -15.97 -3.42
CA ILE A 298 5.00 -15.41 -4.11
C ILE A 298 4.72 -16.19 -5.40
N PHE A 299 5.76 -16.47 -6.20
CA PHE A 299 5.63 -17.25 -7.42
C PHE A 299 5.12 -18.67 -7.14
N ILE A 300 5.68 -19.35 -6.13
CA ILE A 300 5.24 -20.69 -5.72
C ILE A 300 3.78 -20.65 -5.28
N GLY A 301 3.37 -19.67 -4.48
CA GLY A 301 1.98 -19.46 -4.08
C GLY A 301 1.04 -19.27 -5.28
N GLY A 302 1.46 -18.47 -6.27
CA GLY A 302 0.73 -18.28 -7.52
C GLY A 302 0.58 -19.57 -8.35
N MET A 303 1.63 -20.40 -8.38
CA MET A 303 1.55 -21.73 -9.03
C MET A 303 0.58 -22.66 -8.31
N ILE A 304 0.57 -22.68 -6.99
CA ILE A 304 -0.38 -23.47 -6.20
C ILE A 304 -1.80 -23.07 -6.53
N ALA A 305 -2.09 -21.76 -6.56
CA ALA A 305 -3.40 -21.22 -6.92
C ALA A 305 -3.79 -21.65 -8.34
N HIS A 306 -2.89 -21.52 -9.31
CA HIS A 306 -3.13 -21.91 -10.69
C HIS A 306 -3.44 -23.41 -10.86
N PHE A 307 -2.68 -24.29 -10.20
CA PHE A 307 -2.94 -25.72 -10.23
C PHE A 307 -4.22 -26.10 -9.49
N SER A 308 -4.54 -25.40 -8.41
CA SER A 308 -5.82 -25.54 -7.72
C SER A 308 -7.00 -25.20 -8.63
N ASP A 309 -6.91 -24.10 -9.38
CA ASP A 309 -7.95 -23.67 -10.33
C ASP A 309 -8.17 -24.71 -11.44
N ARG A 310 -7.12 -25.35 -11.91
CA ARG A 310 -7.19 -26.44 -12.89
C ARG A 310 -7.77 -27.75 -12.34
N SER A 311 -7.70 -27.96 -11.02
CA SER A 311 -8.19 -29.19 -10.36
C SER A 311 -9.72 -29.23 -10.18
N LYS A 312 -10.50 -28.40 -10.84
CA LYS A 312 -11.96 -28.25 -10.69
C LYS A 312 -12.40 -27.84 -9.27
N ALA A 313 -11.58 -27.05 -8.59
CA ALA A 313 -11.93 -26.49 -7.29
C ALA A 313 -13.17 -25.59 -7.42
N THR A 314 -14.14 -25.81 -6.54
CA THR A 314 -15.34 -24.97 -6.46
C THR A 314 -14.99 -23.58 -5.89
N ASP A 315 -15.83 -22.57 -6.14
CA ASP A 315 -15.63 -21.22 -5.62
C ASP A 315 -15.50 -21.20 -4.08
N THR A 316 -16.20 -22.12 -3.40
CA THR A 316 -16.09 -22.30 -1.94
C THR A 316 -14.69 -22.79 -1.54
N MET A 317 -14.11 -23.70 -2.29
CA MET A 317 -12.75 -24.22 -2.05
C MET A 317 -11.70 -23.14 -2.29
N LYS A 318 -11.85 -22.33 -3.34
CA LYS A 318 -10.97 -21.18 -3.62
C LYS A 318 -11.02 -20.14 -2.49
N LYS A 319 -12.23 -19.80 -2.01
CA LYS A 319 -12.41 -18.91 -0.85
C LYS A 319 -11.76 -19.48 0.41
N LYS A 320 -11.88 -20.77 0.66
CA LYS A 320 -11.22 -21.43 1.80
C LYS A 320 -9.69 -21.30 1.72
N GLY A 321 -9.11 -21.53 0.53
CA GLY A 321 -7.66 -21.37 0.31
C GLY A 321 -7.20 -19.92 0.55
N LEU A 322 -7.95 -18.95 0.05
CA LEU A 322 -7.67 -17.53 0.28
C LEU A 322 -7.70 -17.17 1.76
N LEU A 323 -8.72 -17.63 2.50
CA LEU A 323 -8.85 -17.37 3.94
C LEU A 323 -7.74 -18.06 4.75
N MET A 324 -7.32 -19.26 4.36
CA MET A 324 -6.19 -19.95 5.00
C MET A 324 -4.88 -19.19 4.78
N ALA A 325 -4.59 -18.76 3.55
CA ALA A 325 -3.40 -17.96 3.24
C ALA A 325 -3.41 -16.63 4.01
N SER A 326 -4.56 -15.95 4.07
CA SER A 326 -4.74 -14.73 4.86
C SER A 326 -4.51 -14.97 6.36
N GLY A 327 -5.00 -16.10 6.88
CA GLY A 327 -4.77 -16.49 8.28
C GLY A 327 -3.29 -16.73 8.60
N LEU A 328 -2.53 -17.33 7.67
CA LEU A 328 -1.08 -17.54 7.84
C LEU A 328 -0.32 -16.20 7.85
N ILE A 329 -0.68 -15.26 6.96
CA ILE A 329 -0.08 -13.91 6.92
C ILE A 329 -0.37 -13.17 8.23
N THR A 330 -1.62 -13.20 8.69
CA THR A 330 -2.00 -12.55 9.95
C THR A 330 -1.29 -13.19 11.16
N GLY A 331 -1.21 -14.53 11.18
CA GLY A 331 -0.52 -15.26 12.25
C GLY A 331 0.97 -14.93 12.30
N GLU A 332 1.65 -14.87 11.16
CA GLU A 332 3.05 -14.45 11.08
C GLU A 332 3.25 -13.05 11.62
N ALA A 333 2.41 -12.07 11.21
CA ALA A 333 2.50 -10.70 11.68
C ALA A 333 2.30 -10.58 13.20
N LEU A 334 1.32 -11.29 13.77
CA LEU A 334 1.08 -11.30 15.23
C LEU A 334 2.25 -11.94 16.00
N VAL A 335 2.77 -13.05 15.52
CA VAL A 335 3.94 -13.71 16.15
C VAL A 335 5.17 -12.81 16.04
N GLY A 336 5.38 -12.14 14.90
CA GLY A 336 6.47 -11.18 14.71
C GLY A 336 6.45 -10.06 15.76
N ILE A 337 5.27 -9.48 16.05
CA ILE A 337 5.12 -8.48 17.11
C ILE A 337 5.37 -9.09 18.48
N LEU A 338 4.80 -10.26 18.79
CA LEU A 338 5.00 -10.93 20.07
C LEU A 338 6.47 -11.24 20.35
N VAL A 339 7.22 -11.63 19.31
CA VAL A 339 8.67 -11.90 19.40
C VAL A 339 9.48 -10.59 19.53
N ALA A 340 9.00 -9.49 18.93
CA ALA A 340 9.66 -8.19 19.00
C ALA A 340 9.63 -7.57 20.40
N VAL A 341 8.56 -7.80 21.18
CA VAL A 341 8.40 -7.21 22.52
C VAL A 341 9.53 -7.58 23.47
N PRO A 342 9.89 -8.86 23.69
CA PRO A 342 11.05 -9.22 24.51
C PRO A 342 12.36 -8.65 23.99
N ILE A 343 12.58 -8.61 22.66
CA ILE A 343 13.79 -8.02 22.08
C ILE A 343 13.87 -6.52 22.43
N PHE A 344 12.74 -5.80 22.33
CA PHE A 344 12.65 -4.39 22.70
C PHE A 344 12.98 -4.17 24.18
N ILE A 345 12.44 -5.01 25.08
CA ILE A 345 12.65 -4.89 26.53
C ILE A 345 14.09 -5.24 26.93
N THR A 346 14.66 -6.29 26.36
CA THR A 346 15.99 -6.81 26.74
C THR A 346 17.14 -6.17 25.95
N GLY A 347 16.86 -5.56 24.82
CA GLY A 347 17.86 -5.07 23.87
C GLY A 347 18.65 -6.17 23.17
N SER A 348 18.31 -7.46 23.36
CA SER A 348 19.02 -8.61 22.81
C SER A 348 18.11 -9.52 22.01
N LYS A 349 18.62 -10.06 20.90
CA LYS A 349 17.96 -11.09 20.09
C LYS A 349 18.15 -12.51 20.65
N ASP A 350 19.01 -12.68 21.66
CA ASP A 350 19.41 -13.98 22.18
C ASP A 350 18.42 -14.61 23.16
N TRP A 351 17.34 -13.90 23.50
CA TRP A 351 16.29 -14.44 24.36
C TRP A 351 15.53 -15.60 23.71
N TRP A 352 15.52 -15.68 22.37
CA TRP A 352 14.92 -16.77 21.61
C TRP A 352 15.98 -17.76 21.17
N PRO A 353 15.77 -19.08 21.35
CA PRO A 353 16.75 -20.08 20.95
C PRO A 353 17.04 -19.98 19.45
N GLN A 354 18.28 -19.67 19.11
CA GLN A 354 18.72 -19.65 17.72
C GLN A 354 19.29 -21.03 17.37
N PHE A 355 18.56 -21.77 16.53
CA PHE A 355 19.01 -23.06 16.04
C PHE A 355 19.78 -22.85 14.74
N SER A 356 21.09 -23.01 14.76
CA SER A 356 21.92 -23.03 13.56
C SER A 356 21.99 -24.47 13.01
N GLY A 357 21.94 -24.64 11.67
CA GLY A 357 22.13 -25.92 11.00
C GLY A 357 20.87 -26.71 10.64
N PHE A 358 19.66 -26.18 10.89
CA PHE A 358 18.39 -26.85 10.58
C PHE A 358 17.77 -26.47 9.23
N GLN A 359 18.58 -26.16 8.23
CA GLN A 359 18.07 -25.74 6.89
C GLN A 359 17.16 -26.80 6.27
N LEU A 360 17.48 -28.09 6.42
CA LEU A 360 16.65 -29.18 5.91
C LEU A 360 15.28 -29.26 6.59
N ILE A 361 15.20 -28.96 7.89
CA ILE A 361 13.93 -28.90 8.62
C ILE A 361 13.10 -27.72 8.15
N GLY A 362 13.73 -26.58 7.91
CA GLY A 362 13.06 -25.41 7.33
C GLY A 362 12.44 -25.71 5.96
N ILE A 363 13.22 -26.34 5.07
CA ILE A 363 12.73 -26.77 3.75
C ILE A 363 11.58 -27.77 3.88
N ALA A 364 11.74 -28.80 4.75
CA ALA A 364 10.70 -29.80 4.98
C ALA A 364 9.41 -29.17 5.52
N SER A 365 9.52 -28.25 6.48
CA SER A 365 8.38 -27.51 7.03
C SER A 365 7.68 -26.65 5.95
N PHE A 366 8.45 -25.95 5.12
CA PHE A 366 7.93 -25.15 4.02
C PHE A 366 7.17 -26.01 3.00
N LEU A 367 7.76 -27.15 2.59
CA LEU A 367 7.09 -28.11 1.71
C LEU A 367 5.85 -28.72 2.36
N GLY A 368 5.89 -28.98 3.67
CA GLY A 368 4.73 -29.43 4.45
C GLY A 368 3.58 -28.44 4.43
N VAL A 369 3.86 -27.14 4.61
CA VAL A 369 2.85 -26.07 4.52
C VAL A 369 2.29 -25.96 3.10
N ILE A 370 3.12 -26.02 2.06
CA ILE A 370 2.69 -26.04 0.66
C ILE A 370 1.73 -27.22 0.41
N GLY A 371 2.12 -28.42 0.81
CA GLY A 371 1.31 -29.63 0.65
C GLY A 371 -0.02 -29.54 1.41
N TRP A 372 0.01 -28.99 2.62
CA TRP A 372 -1.18 -28.78 3.45
C TRP A 372 -2.14 -27.76 2.83
N LEU A 373 -1.64 -26.63 2.33
CA LEU A 373 -2.44 -25.63 1.63
C LEU A 373 -3.09 -26.23 0.37
N TYR A 374 -2.29 -26.89 -0.46
CA TYR A 374 -2.79 -27.52 -1.70
C TYR A 374 -3.87 -28.56 -1.39
N LYS A 375 -3.62 -29.45 -0.43
CA LYS A 375 -4.58 -30.47 -0.01
C LYS A 375 -5.88 -29.86 0.52
N SER A 376 -5.78 -28.79 1.33
CA SER A 376 -6.95 -28.13 1.92
C SER A 376 -7.84 -27.45 0.90
N VAL A 377 -7.26 -27.00 -0.24
CA VAL A 377 -7.99 -26.37 -1.33
C VAL A 377 -8.55 -27.37 -2.33
N THR A 378 -7.92 -28.55 -2.47
CA THR A 378 -8.32 -29.57 -3.46
C THR A 378 -9.20 -30.69 -2.89
N GLN A 379 -9.16 -30.93 -1.57
CA GLN A 379 -10.03 -31.93 -0.94
C GLN A 379 -11.46 -31.41 -0.80
N LYS A 380 -12.39 -32.18 -1.38
CA LYS A 380 -13.83 -32.05 -1.10
C LYS A 380 -14.06 -32.37 0.39
N SER A 381 -14.63 -31.42 1.12
CA SER A 381 -15.16 -31.66 2.49
C SER A 381 -16.42 -32.51 2.39
#